data_060a7c5723d53411d2a2534fe6bb10c2
#
_entry.id   060a7c5723d53411d2a2534fe6bb10c2
#
_cell.length_a   1.000
_cell.length_b   1.000
_cell.length_c   1.000
_cell.angle_alpha   90.00
_cell.angle_beta   90.00
_cell.angle_gamma   90.00
#
_symmetry.space_group_name_H-M   'P 1'
#
loop_
_entity.id
_entity.type
_entity.pdbx_description
1 polymer ?
#
loop_
_entity_poly.entity_id
_entity_poly.type
_entity_poly.pdbx_seq_one_letter_code
_entity_poly.pdbx_strand_id
1 'polypeptide(L)'
;MELRKGQRDLLLQLVIDYANVAIVSPEIVEKVNVNDVSVTTTVKTILDYKVDGKDLASNWDFICDLKVPENASELLETYNKQYSTDYELLPEGSYSLGQVKYAIGDHEAEAKLTIRRNAIEVKYYLLPLMLANPSTSSVTCKDNIHYIVVGQFYTNPIISDRSVADPTVIKAQDGRFYWYATQNSNDWMPVYSSTDLVNWKYEKNAFQKATKPTWNTDNAFWAPDMQYINGKYVLYYSYAKMNGTGQSHTCVVTADTPLGTYTSAYPKGAFLDSKKLLSNEEFGANCIDQFYYEEDGHKYLFYGSFTGIYVVELTDDGLAVKRDVDGNPVLKEKVCGNAFEGTNIYKKGNYYYLFASIGNCC
;
A
#
# COMPACT_ATOMS: atom_id res chain seq x y z
N MET A 1 -65.46 -14.24 27.88
CA MET A 1 -64.86 -14.64 29.18
C MET A 1 -63.74 -13.61 29.45
N GLU A 2 -64.03 -12.66 30.34
CA GLU A 2 -63.08 -11.64 30.72
C GLU A 2 -62.00 -12.24 31.62
N LEU A 3 -60.74 -12.18 31.15
CA LEU A 3 -59.61 -12.58 31.99
C LEU A 3 -59.47 -11.61 33.18
N ARG A 4 -59.27 -12.13 34.39
CA ARG A 4 -58.97 -11.30 35.56
C ARG A 4 -57.68 -10.52 35.35
N LYS A 5 -57.59 -9.33 35.94
CA LYS A 5 -56.47 -8.39 35.73
C LYS A 5 -55.13 -9.08 35.89
N GLY A 6 -54.92 -9.93 36.91
CA GLY A 6 -53.68 -10.67 37.10
C GLY A 6 -53.36 -11.73 36.01
N GLN A 7 -54.38 -12.26 35.31
CA GLN A 7 -54.18 -13.17 34.18
C GLN A 7 -53.86 -12.43 32.90
N ARG A 8 -54.32 -11.18 32.73
CA ARG A 8 -53.91 -10.29 31.62
C ARG A 8 -52.46 -9.85 31.80
N ASP A 9 -52.07 -9.51 33.02
CA ASP A 9 -50.71 -9.09 33.33
C ASP A 9 -49.73 -10.26 33.13
N LEU A 10 -50.09 -11.49 33.49
CA LEU A 10 -49.30 -12.70 33.26
C LEU A 10 -49.21 -13.08 31.78
N LEU A 11 -50.30 -12.91 31.00
CA LEU A 11 -50.32 -13.14 29.56
C LEU A 11 -49.51 -12.05 28.80
N LEU A 12 -49.56 -10.80 29.24
CA LEU A 12 -48.73 -9.72 28.75
C LEU A 12 -47.24 -9.98 29.05
N GLN A 13 -46.94 -10.44 30.26
CA GLN A 13 -45.57 -10.78 30.67
C GLN A 13 -45.01 -11.96 29.86
N LEU A 14 -45.84 -12.99 29.56
CA LEU A 14 -45.46 -14.12 28.70
C LEU A 14 -45.24 -13.74 27.23
N VAL A 15 -45.87 -12.66 26.75
CA VAL A 15 -45.70 -12.14 25.39
C VAL A 15 -44.55 -11.15 25.30
N ILE A 16 -44.16 -10.54 26.43
CA ILE A 16 -43.13 -9.49 26.53
C ILE A 16 -41.71 -10.07 26.70
N ASP A 17 -41.59 -11.33 27.11
CA ASP A 17 -40.30 -11.92 27.49
C ASP A 17 -39.63 -12.67 26.33
N TYR A 18 -39.68 -12.11 25.11
CA TYR A 18 -39.01 -12.68 23.95
C TYR A 18 -38.33 -11.62 23.09
N ALA A 19 -37.04 -11.72 22.97
CA ALA A 19 -36.23 -10.79 22.21
C ALA A 19 -35.34 -11.49 21.16
N ASN A 20 -34.99 -10.79 20.10
CA ASN A 20 -34.04 -11.26 19.10
C ASN A 20 -32.75 -10.46 19.19
N VAL A 21 -31.62 -11.13 19.04
CA VAL A 21 -30.32 -10.50 18.87
C VAL A 21 -29.84 -10.70 17.43
N ALA A 22 -29.36 -9.63 16.81
CA ALA A 22 -28.83 -9.65 15.45
C ALA A 22 -27.47 -8.96 15.39
N ILE A 23 -26.60 -9.38 14.46
CA ILE A 23 -25.42 -8.61 14.09
C ILE A 23 -25.90 -7.35 13.35
N VAL A 24 -25.35 -6.19 13.72
CA VAL A 24 -25.67 -4.91 13.07
C VAL A 24 -25.12 -4.95 11.66
N SER A 25 -25.95 -4.51 10.69
CA SER A 25 -25.56 -4.40 9.29
C SER A 25 -25.01 -5.71 8.68
N PRO A 26 -25.76 -6.82 8.74
CA PRO A 26 -25.29 -8.12 8.24
C PRO A 26 -25.00 -8.13 6.74
N GLU A 27 -25.50 -7.15 6.00
CA GLU A 27 -25.28 -6.98 4.55
C GLU A 27 -24.00 -6.19 4.23
N ILE A 28 -23.37 -5.57 5.23
CA ILE A 28 -22.14 -4.79 5.04
C ILE A 28 -20.94 -5.70 5.24
N VAL A 29 -20.13 -5.79 4.19
CA VAL A 29 -18.85 -6.49 4.23
C VAL A 29 -17.84 -5.60 4.95
N GLU A 30 -17.41 -6.02 6.13
CA GLU A 30 -16.31 -5.35 6.83
C GLU A 30 -14.96 -5.79 6.27
N LYS A 31 -14.04 -4.82 6.07
CA LYS A 31 -12.66 -5.08 5.65
C LYS A 31 -11.73 -4.93 6.84
N VAL A 32 -11.08 -6.02 7.21
CA VAL A 32 -10.11 -6.04 8.30
C VAL A 32 -8.69 -6.13 7.73
N ASN A 33 -7.94 -5.05 7.93
CA ASN A 33 -6.55 -4.96 7.48
C ASN A 33 -5.59 -5.50 8.54
N VAL A 34 -4.85 -6.56 8.20
CA VAL A 34 -3.92 -7.22 9.13
C VAL A 34 -2.48 -6.85 8.75
N ASN A 35 -2.07 -5.62 9.00
CA ASN A 35 -0.69 -5.16 8.77
C ASN A 35 0.24 -5.47 9.96
N ASP A 36 -0.29 -5.52 11.16
CA ASP A 36 0.44 -5.85 12.39
C ASP A 36 0.47 -7.35 12.68
N VAL A 37 1.19 -7.76 13.72
CA VAL A 37 1.28 -9.15 14.20
C VAL A 37 -0.11 -9.72 14.50
N SER A 38 -0.99 -8.91 15.05
CA SER A 38 -2.41 -9.21 15.20
C SER A 38 -3.24 -7.94 15.12
N VAL A 39 -4.50 -8.09 14.72
CA VAL A 39 -5.49 -7.02 14.75
C VAL A 39 -6.70 -7.49 15.55
N THR A 40 -7.27 -6.61 16.37
CA THR A 40 -8.54 -6.84 17.06
C THR A 40 -9.56 -5.84 16.55
N THR A 41 -10.68 -6.34 16.08
CA THR A 41 -11.87 -5.56 15.69
C THR A 41 -13.08 -6.00 16.52
N THR A 42 -14.19 -5.29 16.40
CA THR A 42 -15.43 -5.59 17.10
C THR A 42 -16.56 -5.88 16.13
N VAL A 43 -17.34 -6.91 16.44
CA VAL A 43 -18.60 -7.20 15.76
C VAL A 43 -19.71 -6.65 16.63
N LYS A 44 -20.44 -5.67 16.09
CA LYS A 44 -21.54 -5.01 16.80
C LYS A 44 -22.83 -5.80 16.65
N THR A 45 -23.60 -5.84 17.73
CA THR A 45 -24.90 -6.51 17.76
C THR A 45 -25.96 -5.58 18.34
N ILE A 46 -27.22 -5.80 17.96
CA ILE A 46 -28.37 -5.04 18.42
C ILE A 46 -29.41 -6.00 18.93
N LEU A 47 -30.11 -5.59 20.01
CA LEU A 47 -31.25 -6.26 20.55
C LEU A 47 -32.54 -5.74 19.86
N ASP A 48 -33.19 -6.57 19.08
CA ASP A 48 -34.48 -6.29 18.49
C ASP A 48 -35.59 -6.76 19.49
N TYR A 49 -35.84 -5.93 20.47
CA TYR A 49 -36.82 -6.14 21.50
C TYR A 49 -37.80 -4.97 21.49
N LYS A 50 -39.05 -5.22 21.05
CA LYS A 50 -40.07 -4.17 20.88
C LYS A 50 -41.35 -4.52 21.60
N VAL A 51 -41.87 -3.52 22.29
CA VAL A 51 -43.22 -3.55 22.88
C VAL A 51 -43.97 -2.31 22.41
N ASP A 52 -45.16 -2.49 21.86
CA ASP A 52 -45.97 -1.42 21.29
C ASP A 52 -45.20 -0.51 20.30
N GLY A 53 -44.29 -1.11 19.50
CA GLY A 53 -43.49 -0.41 18.49
C GLY A 53 -42.33 0.42 19.06
N LYS A 54 -42.06 0.38 20.35
CA LYS A 54 -40.94 1.04 21.01
C LYS A 54 -39.81 0.05 21.25
N ASP A 55 -38.62 0.43 20.88
CA ASP A 55 -37.40 -0.33 21.21
C ASP A 55 -37.19 -0.31 22.73
N LEU A 56 -36.92 -1.47 23.29
CA LEU A 56 -36.65 -1.67 24.70
C LEU A 56 -35.22 -2.20 24.90
N ALA A 57 -34.66 -1.83 26.05
CA ALA A 57 -33.39 -2.38 26.52
C ALA A 57 -33.60 -3.83 27.02
N SER A 58 -32.49 -4.56 27.14
CA SER A 58 -32.52 -5.91 27.70
C SER A 58 -33.07 -5.95 29.11
N ASN A 59 -33.96 -6.89 29.34
CA ASN A 59 -34.46 -7.23 30.68
C ASN A 59 -33.65 -8.37 31.32
N TRP A 60 -32.62 -8.87 30.62
CA TRP A 60 -31.81 -10.03 31.02
C TRP A 60 -30.34 -9.75 30.93
N ASP A 61 -29.58 -10.35 31.83
CA ASP A 61 -28.15 -10.58 31.61
C ASP A 61 -27.99 -11.87 30.82
N PHE A 62 -27.41 -11.80 29.64
CA PHE A 62 -27.20 -12.99 28.81
C PHE A 62 -25.94 -12.87 27.94
N ILE A 63 -25.50 -14.01 27.42
CA ILE A 63 -24.43 -14.08 26.45
C ILE A 63 -24.90 -14.82 25.20
N CYS A 64 -24.27 -14.48 24.04
CA CYS A 64 -24.36 -15.24 22.80
C CYS A 64 -22.96 -15.54 22.29
N ASP A 65 -22.81 -16.69 21.65
CA ASP A 65 -21.55 -17.02 20.97
C ASP A 65 -21.53 -16.38 19.59
N LEU A 66 -20.39 -15.78 19.24
CA LEU A 66 -20.06 -15.45 17.86
C LEU A 66 -19.33 -16.66 17.27
N LYS A 67 -19.83 -17.24 16.17
CA LYS A 67 -19.26 -18.43 15.57
C LYS A 67 -19.25 -18.40 14.05
N VAL A 68 -18.40 -19.24 13.44
CA VAL A 68 -18.46 -19.53 12.01
C VAL A 68 -19.57 -20.57 11.77
N PRO A 69 -20.45 -20.35 10.77
CA PRO A 69 -21.53 -21.30 10.46
C PRO A 69 -20.96 -22.61 9.90
N GLU A 70 -21.66 -23.72 10.11
CA GLU A 70 -21.25 -25.05 9.64
C GLU A 70 -21.18 -25.14 8.11
N ASN A 71 -22.02 -24.39 7.40
CA ASN A 71 -22.05 -24.29 5.95
C ASN A 71 -21.14 -23.17 5.39
N ALA A 72 -20.09 -22.79 6.10
CA ALA A 72 -19.19 -21.70 5.69
C ALA A 72 -18.60 -21.87 4.29
N SER A 73 -18.33 -23.11 3.85
CA SER A 73 -17.83 -23.39 2.50
C SER A 73 -18.85 -23.06 1.42
N GLU A 74 -20.13 -23.36 1.62
CA GLU A 74 -21.19 -23.03 0.67
C GLU A 74 -21.41 -21.50 0.61
N LEU A 75 -21.30 -20.83 1.75
CA LEU A 75 -21.39 -19.39 1.85
C LEU A 75 -20.22 -18.72 1.11
N LEU A 76 -19.00 -19.25 1.22
CA LEU A 76 -17.84 -18.78 0.47
C LEU A 76 -18.03 -18.92 -1.04
N GLU A 77 -18.46 -20.09 -1.51
CA GLU A 77 -18.72 -20.33 -2.95
C GLU A 77 -19.76 -19.35 -3.49
N THR A 78 -20.85 -19.15 -2.73
CA THR A 78 -21.93 -18.22 -3.07
C THR A 78 -21.41 -16.78 -3.15
N TYR A 79 -20.62 -16.37 -2.15
CA TYR A 79 -20.01 -15.04 -2.08
C TYR A 79 -19.07 -14.82 -3.27
N ASN A 80 -18.13 -15.74 -3.50
CA ASN A 80 -17.16 -15.65 -4.60
C ASN A 80 -17.86 -15.55 -5.96
N LYS A 81 -18.90 -16.33 -6.17
CA LYS A 81 -19.70 -16.27 -7.40
C LYS A 81 -20.44 -14.94 -7.57
N GLN A 82 -21.04 -14.43 -6.50
CA GLN A 82 -21.83 -13.19 -6.52
C GLN A 82 -20.95 -11.96 -6.77
N TYR A 83 -19.76 -11.90 -6.15
CA TYR A 83 -18.88 -10.75 -6.21
C TYR A 83 -17.68 -10.92 -7.14
N SER A 84 -17.62 -12.04 -7.88
CA SER A 84 -16.50 -12.39 -8.79
C SER A 84 -15.14 -12.31 -8.08
N THR A 85 -15.06 -12.89 -6.89
CA THR A 85 -13.85 -12.97 -6.05
C THR A 85 -13.32 -14.40 -6.02
N ASP A 86 -12.09 -14.58 -5.54
CA ASP A 86 -11.40 -15.87 -5.35
C ASP A 86 -10.93 -16.05 -3.89
N TYR A 87 -11.69 -15.51 -2.96
CA TYR A 87 -11.34 -15.59 -1.54
C TYR A 87 -11.36 -17.03 -1.04
N GLU A 88 -10.55 -17.30 -0.01
CA GLU A 88 -10.55 -18.54 0.74
C GLU A 88 -11.18 -18.33 2.13
N LEU A 89 -11.59 -19.41 2.81
CA LEU A 89 -11.99 -19.28 4.21
C LEU A 89 -10.77 -18.92 5.07
N LEU A 90 -10.99 -18.02 6.03
CA LEU A 90 -9.95 -17.68 7.00
C LEU A 90 -9.60 -18.93 7.81
N PRO A 91 -8.31 -19.39 7.83
CA PRO A 91 -7.92 -20.65 8.44
C PRO A 91 -8.26 -20.71 9.93
N GLU A 92 -8.75 -21.88 10.38
CA GLU A 92 -8.90 -22.14 11.81
C GLU A 92 -7.57 -21.94 12.55
N GLY A 93 -7.65 -21.38 13.78
CA GLY A 93 -6.45 -21.08 14.56
C GLY A 93 -5.77 -19.74 14.19
N SER A 94 -6.12 -19.10 13.05
CA SER A 94 -5.65 -17.76 12.71
C SER A 94 -6.47 -16.66 13.39
N TYR A 95 -7.60 -16.99 13.99
CA TYR A 95 -8.47 -16.04 14.66
C TYR A 95 -8.99 -16.58 15.99
N SER A 96 -9.56 -15.67 16.81
CA SER A 96 -10.33 -16.00 18.00
C SER A 96 -11.57 -15.14 18.07
N LEU A 97 -12.70 -15.75 18.41
CA LEU A 97 -14.00 -15.12 18.52
C LEU A 97 -14.35 -14.94 20.00
N GLY A 98 -14.75 -13.72 20.36
CA GLY A 98 -15.30 -13.43 21.67
C GLY A 98 -16.79 -13.74 21.76
N GLN A 99 -17.34 -13.63 22.97
CA GLN A 99 -18.77 -13.70 23.21
C GLN A 99 -19.37 -12.28 23.24
N VAL A 100 -20.61 -12.16 22.76
CA VAL A 100 -21.45 -10.99 22.98
C VAL A 100 -22.05 -11.08 24.38
N LYS A 101 -21.95 -10.02 25.14
CA LYS A 101 -22.51 -9.96 26.52
C LYS A 101 -23.44 -8.78 26.62
N TYR A 102 -24.66 -9.06 26.97
CA TYR A 102 -25.70 -8.08 27.29
C TYR A 102 -25.94 -8.04 28.79
N ALA A 103 -25.95 -6.85 29.35
CA ALA A 103 -26.48 -6.60 30.71
C ALA A 103 -27.91 -6.05 30.64
N ILE A 104 -28.60 -6.14 31.76
CA ILE A 104 -29.88 -5.46 31.89
C ILE A 104 -29.73 -3.97 31.61
N GLY A 105 -30.52 -3.45 30.69
CA GLY A 105 -30.44 -2.06 30.23
C GLY A 105 -29.70 -1.83 28.93
N ASP A 106 -29.01 -2.83 28.37
CA ASP A 106 -28.30 -2.72 27.11
C ASP A 106 -29.24 -2.84 25.90
N HIS A 107 -29.02 -2.01 24.90
CA HIS A 107 -29.63 -2.10 23.56
C HIS A 107 -28.68 -2.70 22.53
N GLU A 108 -27.39 -2.50 22.72
CA GLU A 108 -26.31 -2.90 21.83
C GLU A 108 -25.24 -3.58 22.67
N ALA A 109 -24.50 -4.47 22.03
CA ALA A 109 -23.31 -5.08 22.60
C ALA A 109 -22.29 -5.40 21.50
N GLU A 110 -21.07 -5.74 21.90
CA GLU A 110 -19.98 -6.03 20.97
C GLU A 110 -19.26 -7.32 21.36
N ALA A 111 -18.84 -8.09 20.34
CA ALA A 111 -17.92 -9.19 20.51
C ALA A 111 -16.57 -8.85 19.86
N LYS A 112 -15.47 -9.27 20.46
CA LYS A 112 -14.14 -9.08 19.89
C LYS A 112 -13.80 -10.21 18.93
N LEU A 113 -13.26 -9.83 17.76
CA LEU A 113 -12.61 -10.70 16.81
C LEU A 113 -11.12 -10.33 16.77
N THR A 114 -10.26 -11.28 17.07
CA THR A 114 -8.78 -11.09 16.94
C THR A 114 -8.24 -12.01 15.86
N ILE A 115 -7.48 -11.45 14.92
CA ILE A 115 -6.87 -12.16 13.80
C ILE A 115 -5.35 -12.05 13.91
N ARG A 116 -4.61 -13.15 13.69
CA ARG A 116 -3.15 -13.22 13.76
C ARG A 116 -2.55 -13.28 12.37
N ARG A 117 -1.74 -12.28 12.01
CA ARG A 117 -1.10 -12.18 10.69
C ARG A 117 -0.15 -13.36 10.40
N ASN A 118 0.62 -13.81 11.37
CA ASN A 118 1.60 -14.90 11.20
C ASN A 118 0.97 -16.27 10.95
N ALA A 119 -0.34 -16.39 11.08
CA ALA A 119 -1.10 -17.62 10.84
C ALA A 119 -1.85 -17.62 9.49
N ILE A 120 -1.65 -16.57 8.65
CA ILE A 120 -2.27 -16.41 7.32
C ILE A 120 -1.22 -16.04 6.27
N GLU A 121 -1.48 -16.40 5.01
CA GLU A 121 -0.68 -15.98 3.87
C GLU A 121 -1.11 -14.57 3.40
N VAL A 122 -0.32 -13.97 2.50
CA VAL A 122 -0.63 -12.66 1.89
C VAL A 122 -1.64 -12.85 0.77
N LYS A 123 -2.91 -12.99 1.13
CA LYS A 123 -4.07 -13.08 0.24
C LYS A 123 -5.34 -12.61 0.95
N TYR A 124 -6.45 -12.65 0.26
CA TYR A 124 -7.74 -12.29 0.85
C TYR A 124 -8.51 -13.52 1.32
N TYR A 125 -9.11 -13.39 2.49
CA TYR A 125 -9.93 -14.41 3.10
C TYR A 125 -11.33 -13.87 3.41
N LEU A 126 -12.30 -14.76 3.43
CA LEU A 126 -13.65 -14.50 3.89
C LEU A 126 -13.87 -15.21 5.23
N LEU A 127 -14.44 -14.50 6.19
CA LEU A 127 -14.89 -15.04 7.47
C LEU A 127 -16.38 -14.77 7.61
N PRO A 128 -17.27 -15.75 7.31
CA PRO A 128 -18.69 -15.64 7.61
C PRO A 128 -18.90 -15.86 9.11
N LEU A 129 -19.71 -15.02 9.73
CA LEU A 129 -20.01 -15.05 11.16
C LEU A 129 -21.51 -15.05 11.40
N MET A 130 -21.94 -15.73 12.44
CA MET A 130 -23.30 -15.73 12.96
C MET A 130 -23.32 -15.71 14.49
N LEU A 131 -24.45 -15.31 15.07
CA LEU A 131 -24.71 -15.48 16.50
C LEU A 131 -25.39 -16.81 16.77
N ALA A 132 -25.08 -17.41 17.91
CA ALA A 132 -25.68 -18.68 18.36
C ALA A 132 -25.66 -18.81 19.87
N ASN A 133 -26.31 -19.85 20.37
CA ASN A 133 -26.28 -20.33 21.76
C ASN A 133 -26.58 -19.21 22.79
N PRO A 134 -27.70 -18.51 22.69
CA PRO A 134 -28.07 -17.56 23.74
C PRO A 134 -28.20 -18.29 25.08
N SER A 135 -27.67 -17.72 26.14
CA SER A 135 -27.64 -18.34 27.47
C SER A 135 -29.02 -18.33 28.19
N THR A 136 -30.01 -17.73 27.58
CA THR A 136 -31.39 -17.71 28.06
C THR A 136 -32.38 -18.07 26.96
N SER A 137 -33.44 -18.80 27.31
CA SER A 137 -34.50 -19.17 26.37
C SER A 137 -35.45 -18.00 26.00
N SER A 138 -35.33 -16.87 26.68
CA SER A 138 -36.09 -15.64 26.37
C SER A 138 -35.48 -14.86 25.20
N VAL A 139 -34.31 -15.25 24.69
CA VAL A 139 -33.63 -14.60 23.59
C VAL A 139 -33.37 -15.61 22.48
N THR A 140 -33.53 -15.17 21.23
CA THR A 140 -33.10 -15.93 20.06
C THR A 140 -32.06 -15.12 19.26
N CYS A 141 -31.17 -15.81 18.58
CA CYS A 141 -30.26 -15.21 17.60
C CYS A 141 -30.97 -15.22 16.25
N LYS A 142 -30.96 -14.08 15.54
CA LYS A 142 -31.41 -14.02 14.15
C LYS A 142 -30.47 -14.85 13.27
N ASP A 143 -31.06 -15.60 12.36
CA ASP A 143 -30.30 -16.34 11.34
C ASP A 143 -29.86 -15.38 10.23
N ASN A 144 -28.79 -14.65 10.49
CA ASN A 144 -28.18 -13.72 9.56
C ASN A 144 -26.67 -13.88 9.57
N ILE A 145 -26.07 -13.84 8.38
CA ILE A 145 -24.63 -13.99 8.20
C ILE A 145 -24.00 -12.63 8.01
N HIS A 146 -22.96 -12.37 8.78
CA HIS A 146 -22.10 -11.21 8.62
C HIS A 146 -20.78 -11.64 7.98
N TYR A 147 -20.37 -10.96 6.91
CA TYR A 147 -19.16 -11.28 6.20
C TYR A 147 -18.05 -10.31 6.56
N ILE A 148 -16.90 -10.85 6.94
CA ILE A 148 -15.66 -10.07 7.13
C ILE A 148 -14.65 -10.51 6.09
N VAL A 149 -14.19 -9.57 5.28
CA VAL A 149 -13.07 -9.77 4.36
C VAL A 149 -11.79 -9.42 5.09
N VAL A 150 -10.93 -10.42 5.26
CA VAL A 150 -9.64 -10.30 5.94
C VAL A 150 -8.54 -10.30 4.92
N GLY A 151 -7.62 -9.36 5.01
CA GLY A 151 -6.50 -9.26 4.08
C GLY A 151 -5.59 -8.11 4.41
N GLN A 152 -4.65 -7.88 3.52
CA GLN A 152 -3.76 -6.74 3.61
C GLN A 152 -4.27 -5.65 2.65
N PHE A 153 -4.86 -4.61 3.19
CA PHE A 153 -5.40 -3.49 2.42
C PHE A 153 -4.45 -2.30 2.52
N TYR A 154 -4.21 -1.66 1.40
CA TYR A 154 -3.40 -0.45 1.34
C TYR A 154 -4.29 0.77 1.60
N THR A 155 -3.79 1.68 2.41
CA THR A 155 -4.38 3.01 2.56
C THR A 155 -3.50 4.00 1.80
N ASN A 156 -4.06 4.67 0.80
CA ASN A 156 -3.35 5.72 0.09
C ASN A 156 -3.52 7.07 0.82
N PRO A 157 -2.45 7.88 0.88
CA PRO A 157 -1.08 7.56 0.47
C PRO A 157 -0.39 6.61 1.44
N ILE A 158 0.45 5.70 0.93
CA ILE A 158 1.23 4.74 1.75
C ILE A 158 2.24 5.50 2.65
N ILE A 159 2.78 6.61 2.16
CA ILE A 159 3.59 7.57 2.91
C ILE A 159 2.79 8.87 2.97
N SER A 160 2.44 9.32 4.18
CA SER A 160 1.60 10.50 4.40
C SER A 160 2.29 11.61 5.20
N ASP A 161 3.46 11.35 5.75
CA ASP A 161 4.22 12.29 6.58
C ASP A 161 5.05 13.28 5.76
N ARG A 162 5.30 12.99 4.47
CA ARG A 162 6.12 13.79 3.56
C ARG A 162 5.62 13.72 2.12
N SER A 163 6.00 14.71 1.31
CA SER A 163 5.85 14.65 -0.14
C SER A 163 6.89 13.70 -0.73
N VAL A 164 6.47 12.72 -1.53
CA VAL A 164 7.31 11.66 -2.13
C VAL A 164 6.96 11.48 -3.61
N ALA A 165 7.20 12.53 -4.39
CA ALA A 165 6.97 12.52 -5.84
C ALA A 165 8.03 11.68 -6.59
N ASP A 166 7.71 11.25 -7.80
CA ASP A 166 8.58 10.55 -8.77
C ASP A 166 9.36 9.37 -8.15
N PRO A 167 8.68 8.39 -7.56
CA PRO A 167 9.35 7.35 -6.80
C PRO A 167 10.09 6.33 -7.67
N THR A 168 11.27 5.90 -7.19
CA THR A 168 11.88 4.63 -7.58
C THR A 168 11.96 3.69 -6.39
N VAL A 169 11.76 2.39 -6.61
CA VAL A 169 11.84 1.37 -5.57
C VAL A 169 12.73 0.23 -6.04
N ILE A 170 13.75 -0.09 -5.25
CA ILE A 170 14.64 -1.24 -5.50
C ILE A 170 14.53 -2.25 -4.36
N LYS A 171 14.53 -3.54 -4.69
CA LYS A 171 14.81 -4.61 -3.72
C LYS A 171 16.32 -4.78 -3.62
N ALA A 172 16.88 -4.45 -2.47
CA ALA A 172 18.32 -4.48 -2.24
C ALA A 172 18.84 -5.89 -1.88
N GLN A 173 20.18 -6.05 -1.87
CA GLN A 173 20.85 -7.32 -1.58
C GLN A 173 20.65 -7.78 -0.11
N ASP A 174 20.27 -6.88 0.79
CA ASP A 174 19.88 -7.18 2.17
C ASP A 174 18.43 -7.73 2.29
N GLY A 175 17.72 -7.88 1.16
CA GLY A 175 16.36 -8.38 1.08
C GLY A 175 15.27 -7.33 1.35
N ARG A 176 15.63 -6.10 1.75
CA ARG A 176 14.72 -4.99 1.99
C ARG A 176 14.44 -4.22 0.71
N PHE A 177 13.33 -3.51 0.70
CA PHE A 177 12.99 -2.53 -0.34
C PHE A 177 13.43 -1.14 0.10
N TYR A 178 13.94 -0.35 -0.85
CA TYR A 178 14.32 1.04 -0.63
C TYR A 178 13.62 1.92 -1.65
N TRP A 179 12.99 2.98 -1.16
CA TRP A 179 12.25 3.97 -1.93
C TRP A 179 13.00 5.29 -1.88
N TYR A 180 13.23 5.89 -3.04
CA TYR A 180 13.79 7.23 -3.18
C TYR A 180 12.75 8.10 -3.88
N ALA A 181 12.72 9.40 -3.57
CA ALA A 181 11.78 10.33 -4.17
C ALA A 181 12.43 11.69 -4.46
N THR A 182 11.79 12.47 -5.31
CA THR A 182 12.17 13.84 -5.63
C THR A 182 12.33 14.69 -4.37
N GLN A 183 13.28 15.61 -4.40
CA GLN A 183 13.50 16.63 -3.37
C GLN A 183 12.20 17.40 -3.09
N ASN A 184 11.91 17.65 -1.84
CA ASN A 184 10.86 18.56 -1.40
C ASN A 184 11.44 19.74 -0.59
N SER A 185 10.60 20.58 -0.02
CA SER A 185 11.03 21.76 0.75
C SER A 185 11.90 21.43 1.97
N ASN A 186 11.77 20.23 2.53
CA ASN A 186 12.42 19.81 3.77
C ASN A 186 13.51 18.76 3.55
N ASP A 187 13.41 17.99 2.45
CA ASP A 187 14.21 16.79 2.24
C ASP A 187 14.90 16.81 0.87
N TRP A 188 16.19 16.51 0.86
CA TRP A 188 17.01 16.40 -0.35
C TRP A 188 17.08 14.94 -0.80
N MET A 189 16.03 14.50 -1.52
CA MET A 189 15.81 13.13 -1.97
C MET A 189 15.62 12.18 -0.78
N PRO A 190 14.42 12.14 -0.18
CA PRO A 190 14.12 11.28 0.96
C PRO A 190 14.24 9.81 0.59
N VAL A 191 14.78 9.02 1.53
CA VAL A 191 14.95 7.57 1.40
C VAL A 191 14.18 6.87 2.50
N TYR A 192 13.36 5.93 2.09
CA TYR A 192 12.62 5.04 2.98
C TYR A 192 13.04 3.59 2.78
N SER A 193 12.81 2.74 3.77
CA SER A 193 12.96 1.30 3.65
C SER A 193 11.74 0.56 4.11
N SER A 194 11.51 -0.62 3.53
CA SER A 194 10.41 -1.53 3.89
C SER A 194 10.84 -2.98 3.74
N THR A 195 10.18 -3.87 4.45
CA THR A 195 10.28 -5.33 4.27
C THR A 195 9.10 -5.93 3.50
N ASP A 196 8.03 -5.15 3.28
CA ASP A 196 6.74 -5.63 2.79
C ASP A 196 6.07 -4.73 1.74
N LEU A 197 6.72 -3.62 1.33
CA LEU A 197 6.20 -2.60 0.40
C LEU A 197 4.98 -1.80 0.92
N VAL A 198 4.59 -2.02 2.16
CA VAL A 198 3.43 -1.38 2.80
C VAL A 198 3.85 -0.44 3.91
N ASN A 199 4.65 -0.99 4.84
CA ASN A 199 5.14 -0.25 5.99
C ASN A 199 6.51 0.34 5.68
N TRP A 200 6.55 1.64 5.46
CA TRP A 200 7.75 2.37 5.09
C TRP A 200 8.31 3.16 6.28
N LYS A 201 9.60 3.00 6.50
CA LYS A 201 10.34 3.73 7.53
C LYS A 201 11.25 4.73 6.86
N TYR A 202 11.15 6.01 7.23
CA TYR A 202 12.12 7.02 6.82
C TYR A 202 13.50 6.69 7.37
N GLU A 203 14.49 6.66 6.51
CA GLU A 203 15.88 6.37 6.88
C GLU A 203 16.72 7.67 6.92
N LYS A 204 16.70 8.44 5.84
CA LYS A 204 17.51 9.66 5.71
C LYS A 204 17.21 10.39 4.39
N ASN A 205 17.89 11.50 4.16
CA ASN A 205 18.05 12.08 2.82
C ASN A 205 19.24 11.45 2.09
N ALA A 206 19.11 11.16 0.78
CA ALA A 206 20.22 10.66 -0.04
C ALA A 206 21.37 11.67 -0.09
N PHE A 207 21.04 12.94 -0.27
CA PHE A 207 21.98 14.05 -0.30
C PHE A 207 21.85 14.97 0.91
N GLN A 208 22.89 15.75 1.14
CA GLN A 208 22.95 16.82 2.13
C GLN A 208 23.84 17.97 1.59
N LYS A 209 23.86 19.11 2.25
CA LYS A 209 24.57 20.30 1.78
C LYS A 209 26.03 20.01 1.41
N ALA A 210 26.72 19.17 2.20
CA ALA A 210 28.12 18.82 1.97
C ALA A 210 28.35 17.83 0.81
N THR A 211 27.30 17.12 0.36
CA THR A 211 27.39 16.13 -0.75
C THR A 211 26.65 16.59 -2.01
N LYS A 212 26.06 17.78 -1.98
CA LYS A 212 25.42 18.39 -3.15
C LYS A 212 26.49 18.70 -4.20
N PRO A 213 26.25 18.44 -5.51
CA PRO A 213 27.17 18.84 -6.57
C PRO A 213 27.50 20.32 -6.51
N THR A 214 28.78 20.66 -6.57
CA THR A 214 29.26 22.04 -6.41
C THR A 214 29.26 22.86 -7.72
N TRP A 215 29.17 22.19 -8.87
CA TRP A 215 29.18 22.83 -10.20
C TRP A 215 27.87 23.52 -10.57
N ASN A 216 26.79 23.29 -9.84
CA ASN A 216 25.55 24.09 -9.89
C ASN A 216 24.82 24.00 -8.55
N THR A 217 24.77 25.09 -7.79
CA THR A 217 24.18 25.10 -6.44
C THR A 217 22.70 25.40 -6.41
N ASP A 218 22.13 25.90 -7.53
CA ASP A 218 20.73 26.35 -7.60
C ASP A 218 19.78 25.24 -8.06
N ASN A 219 20.32 24.10 -8.51
CA ASN A 219 19.52 22.97 -8.94
C ASN A 219 19.02 22.14 -7.78
N ALA A 220 17.90 21.43 -8.01
CA ALA A 220 17.31 20.48 -7.10
C ALA A 220 17.44 19.04 -7.63
N PHE A 221 17.25 18.06 -6.76
CA PHE A 221 17.32 16.63 -7.06
C PHE A 221 15.92 16.09 -7.37
N TRP A 222 15.70 15.59 -8.59
CA TRP A 222 14.42 15.08 -9.04
C TRP A 222 14.53 13.69 -9.63
N ALA A 223 13.36 13.03 -9.69
CA ALA A 223 13.13 11.78 -10.40
C ALA A 223 14.29 10.77 -10.28
N PRO A 224 14.55 10.23 -9.09
CA PRO A 224 15.60 9.22 -8.91
C PRO A 224 15.27 7.94 -9.66
N ASP A 225 16.31 7.22 -10.11
CA ASP A 225 16.23 5.84 -10.57
C ASP A 225 17.41 5.06 -9.98
N MET A 226 17.12 4.11 -9.09
CA MET A 226 18.13 3.34 -8.36
C MET A 226 18.24 1.94 -8.94
N GLN A 227 19.46 1.55 -9.31
CA GLN A 227 19.79 0.25 -9.87
C GLN A 227 20.91 -0.45 -9.10
N TYR A 228 21.06 -1.75 -9.30
CA TYR A 228 22.19 -2.52 -8.80
C TYR A 228 22.97 -3.10 -9.98
N ILE A 229 24.12 -2.51 -10.31
CA ILE A 229 24.91 -2.81 -11.49
C ILE A 229 26.32 -3.19 -11.04
N ASN A 230 26.81 -4.35 -11.49
CA ASN A 230 28.19 -4.81 -11.26
C ASN A 230 28.63 -4.71 -9.78
N GLY A 231 27.74 -5.06 -8.83
CA GLY A 231 28.06 -5.07 -7.40
C GLY A 231 27.97 -3.72 -6.71
N LYS A 232 27.47 -2.68 -7.39
CA LYS A 232 27.28 -1.32 -6.84
C LYS A 232 25.83 -0.88 -6.98
N TYR A 233 25.38 -0.08 -6.05
CA TYR A 233 24.15 0.69 -6.19
C TYR A 233 24.45 1.92 -7.03
N VAL A 234 23.73 2.08 -8.12
CA VAL A 234 23.88 3.18 -9.10
C VAL A 234 22.61 4.01 -9.05
N LEU A 235 22.72 5.22 -8.59
CA LEU A 235 21.61 6.17 -8.53
C LEU A 235 21.75 7.15 -9.70
N TYR A 236 20.81 7.06 -10.65
CA TYR A 236 20.57 8.09 -11.63
C TYR A 236 19.57 9.08 -11.08
N TYR A 237 19.74 10.36 -11.37
CA TYR A 237 18.80 11.40 -10.92
C TYR A 237 18.87 12.63 -11.80
N SER A 238 17.79 13.35 -11.88
CA SER A 238 17.72 14.64 -12.55
C SER A 238 18.27 15.74 -11.65
N TYR A 239 19.05 16.66 -12.22
CA TYR A 239 19.57 17.81 -11.50
C TYR A 239 19.34 19.08 -12.30
N ALA A 240 18.25 19.79 -11.98
CA ALA A 240 17.72 20.91 -12.77
C ALA A 240 17.06 21.97 -11.88
N LYS A 241 16.84 23.17 -12.45
CA LYS A 241 16.08 24.24 -11.76
C LYS A 241 14.58 23.99 -11.83
N MET A 242 13.86 24.33 -10.75
CA MET A 242 12.43 24.12 -10.59
C MET A 242 11.55 24.84 -11.64
N ASN A 243 12.01 25.87 -12.28
CA ASN A 243 11.23 26.68 -13.25
C ASN A 243 11.45 26.30 -14.71
N GLY A 244 12.13 25.18 -14.99
CA GLY A 244 12.42 24.72 -16.35
C GLY A 244 13.32 25.64 -17.18
N THR A 245 13.84 26.73 -16.60
CA THR A 245 14.77 27.65 -17.27
C THR A 245 16.20 27.32 -16.85
N GLY A 246 17.06 27.06 -17.85
CA GLY A 246 18.47 26.82 -17.62
C GLY A 246 18.92 25.40 -17.97
N GLN A 247 20.04 25.00 -17.39
CA GLN A 247 20.64 23.69 -17.68
C GLN A 247 19.92 22.59 -16.92
N SER A 248 19.56 21.52 -17.64
CA SER A 248 19.08 20.26 -17.07
C SER A 248 20.12 19.17 -17.29
N HIS A 249 20.28 18.35 -16.28
CA HIS A 249 21.24 17.26 -16.30
C HIS A 249 20.61 15.97 -15.78
N THR A 250 20.89 14.85 -16.42
CA THR A 250 20.86 13.55 -15.76
C THR A 250 22.23 13.32 -15.15
N CYS A 251 22.23 12.98 -13.87
CA CYS A 251 23.45 12.70 -13.10
C CYS A 251 23.49 11.24 -12.68
N VAL A 252 24.69 10.77 -12.35
CA VAL A 252 24.92 9.43 -11.83
C VAL A 252 25.88 9.46 -10.65
N VAL A 253 25.61 8.61 -9.66
CA VAL A 253 26.48 8.39 -8.50
C VAL A 253 26.40 6.93 -8.08
N THR A 254 27.49 6.39 -7.57
CA THR A 254 27.56 5.00 -7.08
C THR A 254 27.71 4.95 -5.57
N ALA A 255 27.28 3.83 -4.99
CA ALA A 255 27.42 3.57 -3.58
C ALA A 255 27.56 2.06 -3.29
N ASP A 256 28.08 1.74 -2.09
CA ASP A 256 28.25 0.35 -1.65
C ASP A 256 26.95 -0.24 -1.07
N THR A 257 26.07 0.62 -0.61
CA THR A 257 24.78 0.23 -0.01
C THR A 257 23.65 1.11 -0.53
N PRO A 258 22.39 0.69 -0.39
CA PRO A 258 21.25 1.54 -0.77
C PRO A 258 21.18 2.86 0.01
N LEU A 259 21.85 2.99 1.14
CA LEU A 259 21.92 4.23 1.92
C LEU A 259 23.16 5.08 1.60
N GLY A 260 23.97 4.68 0.63
CA GLY A 260 25.20 5.35 0.28
C GLY A 260 26.45 4.59 0.73
N THR A 261 27.62 5.16 0.51
CA THR A 261 28.90 4.63 1.01
C THR A 261 29.17 5.14 2.41
N TYR A 262 29.50 4.22 3.31
CA TYR A 262 29.81 4.54 4.70
C TYR A 262 31.27 4.97 4.84
N THR A 263 31.48 6.12 5.46
CA THR A 263 32.85 6.63 5.76
C THR A 263 32.86 7.20 7.18
N SER A 264 34.06 7.51 7.69
CA SER A 264 34.20 8.19 9.00
C SER A 264 33.48 9.55 9.04
N ALA A 265 33.46 10.27 7.91
CA ALA A 265 32.73 11.54 7.78
C ALA A 265 31.20 11.33 7.60
N TYR A 266 30.79 10.19 7.10
CA TYR A 266 29.40 9.85 6.82
C TYR A 266 29.01 8.48 7.38
N PRO A 267 28.90 8.32 8.70
CA PRO A 267 28.63 7.03 9.35
C PRO A 267 27.22 6.47 9.11
N LYS A 268 26.34 7.26 8.50
CA LYS A 268 25.00 6.83 8.05
C LYS A 268 24.93 6.61 6.53
N GLY A 269 26.09 6.61 5.85
CA GLY A 269 26.21 6.54 4.40
C GLY A 269 25.98 7.88 3.70
N ALA A 270 26.59 8.06 2.55
CA ALA A 270 26.42 9.23 1.68
C ALA A 270 26.62 8.84 0.21
N PHE A 271 25.95 9.55 -0.69
CA PHE A 271 26.23 9.52 -2.13
C PHE A 271 27.22 10.62 -2.45
N LEU A 272 28.39 10.21 -2.89
CA LEU A 272 29.56 11.07 -3.09
C LEU A 272 30.00 11.04 -4.55
N ASP A 273 30.67 12.11 -4.98
CA ASP A 273 31.32 12.18 -6.30
C ASP A 273 30.37 12.00 -7.49
N SER A 274 29.20 12.65 -7.41
CA SER A 274 28.20 12.70 -8.47
C SER A 274 28.79 13.25 -9.77
N LYS A 275 28.47 12.60 -10.88
CA LYS A 275 28.93 12.98 -12.23
C LYS A 275 27.74 13.39 -13.09
N LYS A 276 27.95 14.33 -14.01
CA LYS A 276 27.05 14.59 -15.13
C LYS A 276 27.12 13.43 -16.12
N LEU A 277 25.96 12.87 -16.43
CA LEU A 277 25.84 11.81 -17.45
C LEU A 277 25.28 12.36 -18.75
N LEU A 278 24.21 13.15 -18.68
CA LEU A 278 23.62 13.85 -19.81
C LEU A 278 23.45 15.34 -19.47
N SER A 279 23.51 16.19 -20.48
CA SER A 279 23.16 17.60 -20.38
C SER A 279 22.34 18.06 -21.58
N ASN A 280 21.43 18.98 -21.40
CA ASN A 280 20.63 19.53 -22.48
C ASN A 280 21.48 20.33 -23.51
N GLU A 281 22.66 20.79 -23.12
CA GLU A 281 23.61 21.43 -24.03
C GLU A 281 24.14 20.44 -25.07
N GLU A 282 24.44 19.20 -24.65
CA GLU A 282 25.02 18.18 -25.53
C GLU A 282 23.94 17.34 -26.22
N PHE A 283 22.89 17.00 -25.50
CA PHE A 283 21.85 16.06 -25.97
C PHE A 283 20.62 16.74 -26.57
N GLY A 284 20.47 18.07 -26.42
CA GLY A 284 19.48 18.87 -27.11
C GLY A 284 18.02 18.65 -26.64
N ALA A 285 17.84 17.91 -25.55
CA ALA A 285 16.55 17.61 -24.95
C ALA A 285 16.55 18.04 -23.48
N ASN A 286 15.39 18.07 -22.85
CA ASN A 286 15.31 18.22 -21.41
C ASN A 286 15.83 16.93 -20.75
N CYS A 287 17.04 16.95 -20.21
CA CYS A 287 17.74 15.76 -19.70
C CYS A 287 17.35 15.46 -18.25
N ILE A 288 16.06 15.17 -18.04
CA ILE A 288 15.47 14.77 -16.77
C ILE A 288 14.58 13.52 -16.95
N ASP A 289 14.03 13.00 -15.88
CA ASP A 289 13.08 11.89 -15.83
C ASP A 289 13.64 10.62 -16.49
N GLN A 290 14.86 10.29 -16.11
CA GLN A 290 15.58 9.14 -16.66
C GLN A 290 15.02 7.83 -16.10
N PHE A 291 15.08 6.80 -16.96
CA PHE A 291 14.74 5.43 -16.64
C PHE A 291 15.78 4.48 -17.23
N TYR A 292 16.37 3.65 -16.39
CA TYR A 292 17.33 2.63 -16.80
C TYR A 292 16.62 1.35 -17.26
N TYR A 293 17.13 0.75 -18.33
CA TYR A 293 16.66 -0.53 -18.82
C TYR A 293 17.86 -1.38 -19.30
N GLU A 294 17.87 -2.67 -18.95
CA GLU A 294 18.92 -3.59 -19.37
C GLU A 294 18.31 -4.80 -20.08
N GLU A 295 18.91 -5.17 -21.21
CA GLU A 295 18.55 -6.35 -21.98
C GLU A 295 19.73 -6.90 -22.77
N ASP A 296 19.89 -8.23 -22.74
CA ASP A 296 20.94 -8.97 -23.48
C ASP A 296 22.36 -8.40 -23.26
N GLY A 297 22.62 -7.89 -22.06
CA GLY A 297 23.90 -7.30 -21.68
C GLY A 297 24.10 -5.85 -22.14
N HIS A 298 23.13 -5.27 -22.88
CA HIS A 298 23.11 -3.86 -23.24
C HIS A 298 22.35 -3.04 -22.20
N LYS A 299 22.88 -1.88 -21.87
CA LYS A 299 22.32 -0.95 -20.89
C LYS A 299 21.83 0.30 -21.58
N TYR A 300 20.61 0.66 -21.35
CA TYR A 300 19.93 1.81 -21.96
C TYR A 300 19.47 2.79 -20.90
N LEU A 301 19.52 4.08 -21.22
CA LEU A 301 18.91 5.11 -20.39
C LEU A 301 17.93 5.91 -21.26
N PHE A 302 16.66 5.84 -20.88
CA PHE A 302 15.61 6.69 -21.43
C PHE A 302 15.60 7.98 -20.65
N TYR A 303 15.34 9.11 -21.31
CA TYR A 303 15.27 10.43 -20.67
C TYR A 303 14.43 11.40 -21.50
N GLY A 304 13.94 12.46 -20.88
CA GLY A 304 13.23 13.53 -21.56
C GLY A 304 11.91 13.90 -20.91
N SER A 305 11.59 15.18 -20.94
CA SER A 305 10.34 15.75 -20.40
C SER A 305 9.90 16.90 -21.30
N PHE A 306 8.71 16.81 -21.89
CA PHE A 306 8.02 17.75 -22.78
C PHE A 306 8.81 18.24 -24.00
N THR A 307 9.96 17.64 -24.29
CA THR A 307 10.77 17.92 -25.50
C THR A 307 11.00 16.66 -26.34
N GLY A 308 10.35 15.58 -25.98
CA GLY A 308 10.48 14.23 -26.49
C GLY A 308 11.17 13.32 -25.48
N ILE A 309 10.89 12.02 -25.60
CA ILE A 309 11.61 10.98 -24.87
C ILE A 309 12.63 10.37 -25.80
N TYR A 310 13.85 10.25 -25.33
CA TYR A 310 15.00 9.74 -26.04
C TYR A 310 15.59 8.54 -25.32
N VAL A 311 16.39 7.75 -26.05
CA VAL A 311 17.17 6.65 -25.48
C VAL A 311 18.63 6.80 -25.90
N VAL A 312 19.54 6.50 -24.98
CA VAL A 312 20.96 6.32 -25.23
C VAL A 312 21.43 4.97 -24.72
N GLU A 313 22.48 4.40 -25.33
CA GLU A 313 23.17 3.24 -24.79
C GLU A 313 24.27 3.70 -23.81
N LEU A 314 24.37 3.00 -22.68
CA LEU A 314 25.37 3.23 -21.64
C LEU A 314 26.56 2.26 -21.82
N THR A 315 27.68 2.61 -21.20
CA THR A 315 28.80 1.70 -20.99
C THR A 315 28.41 0.51 -20.08
N ASP A 316 29.22 -0.56 -20.12
CA ASP A 316 28.94 -1.80 -19.39
C ASP A 316 28.87 -1.62 -17.87
N ASP A 317 29.48 -0.57 -17.32
CA ASP A 317 29.34 -0.18 -15.90
C ASP A 317 28.15 0.73 -15.62
N GLY A 318 27.43 1.19 -16.66
CA GLY A 318 26.27 2.09 -16.54
C GLY A 318 26.63 3.54 -16.19
N LEU A 319 27.92 3.92 -16.18
CA LEU A 319 28.35 5.20 -15.62
C LEU A 319 28.68 6.28 -16.67
N ALA A 320 28.59 5.93 -17.96
CA ALA A 320 28.81 6.86 -19.06
C ALA A 320 27.94 6.49 -20.28
N VAL A 321 27.69 7.44 -21.16
CA VAL A 321 27.11 7.17 -22.48
C VAL A 321 28.16 6.45 -23.34
N LYS A 322 27.78 5.35 -23.96
CA LYS A 322 28.64 4.60 -24.89
C LYS A 322 28.84 5.38 -26.16
N ARG A 323 30.10 5.56 -26.55
CA ARG A 323 30.49 6.38 -27.69
C ARG A 323 31.31 5.57 -28.70
N ASP A 324 31.21 5.97 -29.96
CA ASP A 324 32.04 5.47 -31.05
C ASP A 324 33.45 6.08 -31.01
N VAL A 325 34.24 5.73 -31.98
CA VAL A 325 35.66 6.21 -32.10
C VAL A 325 35.78 7.72 -32.37
N ASP A 326 34.73 8.34 -32.89
CA ASP A 326 34.66 9.78 -33.17
C ASP A 326 34.07 10.56 -32.00
N GLY A 327 33.66 9.86 -30.89
CA GLY A 327 33.12 10.45 -29.69
C GLY A 327 31.60 10.66 -29.72
N ASN A 328 30.91 10.20 -30.77
CA ASN A 328 29.44 10.30 -30.85
C ASN A 328 28.76 9.20 -30.04
N PRO A 329 27.56 9.43 -29.46
CA PRO A 329 26.78 8.36 -28.88
C PRO A 329 26.50 7.23 -29.86
N VAL A 330 26.78 5.97 -29.49
CA VAL A 330 26.53 4.79 -30.35
C VAL A 330 25.01 4.68 -30.63
N LEU A 331 24.18 5.05 -29.67
CA LEU A 331 22.74 5.16 -29.82
C LEU A 331 22.27 6.49 -29.24
N LYS A 332 21.47 7.23 -29.99
CA LYS A 332 20.68 8.39 -29.54
C LYS A 332 19.45 8.51 -30.42
N GLU A 333 18.35 7.98 -29.95
CA GLU A 333 17.10 7.95 -30.73
C GLU A 333 15.94 8.57 -29.96
N LYS A 334 15.06 9.25 -30.71
CA LYS A 334 13.81 9.76 -30.17
C LYS A 334 12.72 8.70 -30.26
N VAL A 335 12.20 8.24 -29.12
CA VAL A 335 11.24 7.12 -29.06
C VAL A 335 9.81 7.58 -28.81
N CYS A 336 9.58 8.82 -28.32
CA CYS A 336 8.25 9.35 -28.08
C CYS A 336 8.17 10.85 -28.35
N GLY A 337 6.93 11.35 -28.53
CA GLY A 337 6.63 12.75 -28.86
C GLY A 337 6.88 13.73 -27.71
N ASN A 338 6.61 15.04 -27.98
CA ASN A 338 6.96 16.12 -27.07
C ASN A 338 5.94 16.35 -25.93
N ALA A 339 4.85 15.59 -25.89
CA ALA A 339 3.79 15.79 -24.91
C ALA A 339 3.96 14.95 -23.63
N PHE A 340 5.07 14.26 -23.48
CA PHE A 340 5.26 13.20 -22.50
C PHE A 340 6.50 13.42 -21.64
N GLU A 341 6.45 12.85 -20.42
CA GLU A 341 7.54 12.77 -19.45
C GLU A 341 7.42 11.49 -18.60
N GLY A 342 8.36 11.26 -17.68
CA GLY A 342 8.27 10.19 -16.67
C GLY A 342 8.25 8.79 -17.26
N THR A 343 9.22 8.46 -18.09
CA THR A 343 9.29 7.20 -18.84
C THR A 343 9.49 5.98 -17.95
N ASN A 344 8.76 4.91 -18.26
CA ASN A 344 9.03 3.56 -17.74
C ASN A 344 8.84 2.54 -18.86
N ILE A 345 9.75 1.57 -18.96
CA ILE A 345 9.69 0.48 -19.95
C ILE A 345 9.39 -0.84 -19.24
N TYR A 346 8.39 -1.54 -19.74
CA TYR A 346 8.01 -2.88 -19.27
C TYR A 346 7.95 -3.85 -20.43
N LYS A 347 8.70 -4.97 -20.35
CA LYS A 347 8.64 -6.05 -21.33
C LYS A 347 7.66 -7.13 -20.92
N LYS A 348 6.76 -7.52 -21.83
CA LYS A 348 5.86 -8.66 -21.66
C LYS A 348 5.83 -9.49 -22.94
N GLY A 349 6.33 -10.71 -22.86
CA GLY A 349 6.52 -11.56 -24.03
C GLY A 349 7.46 -10.90 -25.03
N ASN A 350 7.03 -10.73 -26.28
CA ASN A 350 7.81 -10.11 -27.37
C ASN A 350 7.53 -8.61 -27.54
N TYR A 351 6.82 -7.97 -26.60
CA TYR A 351 6.43 -6.56 -26.69
C TYR A 351 7.08 -5.73 -25.59
N TYR A 352 7.45 -4.52 -25.95
CA TYR A 352 7.87 -3.46 -25.03
C TYR A 352 6.73 -2.46 -24.87
N TYR A 353 6.39 -2.16 -23.65
CA TYR A 353 5.39 -1.17 -23.29
C TYR A 353 6.12 0.05 -22.72
N LEU A 354 5.97 1.18 -23.37
CA LEU A 354 6.43 2.45 -22.87
C LEU A 354 5.28 3.14 -22.16
N PHE A 355 5.46 3.39 -20.88
CA PHE A 355 4.56 4.19 -20.05
C PHE A 355 5.17 5.58 -19.91
N ALA A 356 4.35 6.60 -20.02
CA ALA A 356 4.77 7.99 -19.84
C ALA A 356 3.59 8.84 -19.35
N SER A 357 3.90 9.88 -18.59
CA SER A 357 2.91 10.85 -18.13
C SER A 357 2.62 11.88 -19.21
N ILE A 358 1.38 12.38 -19.22
CA ILE A 358 0.91 13.47 -20.08
C ILE A 358 0.19 14.52 -19.24
N GLY A 359 0.32 15.79 -19.58
CA GLY A 359 -0.33 16.91 -18.88
C GLY A 359 0.67 17.84 -18.22
N ASN A 360 0.23 18.56 -17.21
CA ASN A 360 1.09 19.47 -16.42
C ASN A 360 1.46 18.77 -15.10
N CYS A 361 2.69 19.01 -14.65
CA CYS A 361 3.19 18.44 -13.38
C CYS A 361 2.51 19.01 -12.13
N CYS A 362 1.87 20.20 -12.21
CA CYS A 362 1.35 20.96 -11.07
C CYS A 362 -0.04 21.55 -11.36
#